data_ee6f0eb444dcabfd7baa8a690a06cbf2
#
_entry.id   ee6f0eb444dcabfd7baa8a690a06cbf2
#
_cell.length_a   1.000
_cell.length_b   1.000
_cell.length_c   1.000
_cell.angle_alpha   90.00
_cell.angle_beta   90.00
_cell.angle_gamma   90.00
#
_symmetry.space_group_name_H-M   'P 1'
#
loop_
_entity.id
_entity.type
_entity.pdbx_description
1 polymer ?
#
loop_
_entity_poly.entity_id
_entity_poly.type
_entity_poly.pdbx_seq_one_letter_code
_entity_poly.pdbx_strand_id
1 'polypeptide(L)'
;MAATGGAKTIITAFIANFCIAIAKLFGFFITSSSAMLAESIHSFADTSNQALLLLGRKRSKKLPSSERPFGFGRERFFWAFVVSLVLFSLGSMYALYEGVHKVRHPHDIDSLWWALGILLFAMILEAYAFKTAVGESRYYKGKHSWGSFIKRSRIPELPVVLLEDFGALMGLVFAFVCVLLAKITGNAVWDGVGTLSICLLYTSPSPRD
;
A
#
# COMPACT_ATOMS: atom_id res chain seq x y z
N MET A 1 21.73 -19.27 1.88
CA MET A 1 20.27 -19.24 1.70
C MET A 1 19.56 -17.97 2.22
N ALA A 2 20.28 -16.98 2.73
CA ALA A 2 19.66 -15.73 3.23
C ALA A 2 19.31 -14.67 2.15
N ALA A 3 19.66 -14.91 0.88
CA ALA A 3 19.55 -13.91 -0.18
C ALA A 3 18.18 -13.87 -0.90
N THR A 4 17.27 -14.82 -0.64
CA THR A 4 15.96 -14.90 -1.30
C THR A 4 14.81 -14.34 -0.45
N GLY A 5 15.04 -14.12 0.86
CA GLY A 5 14.05 -13.56 1.76
C GLY A 5 13.67 -12.14 1.35
N GLY A 6 12.40 -11.83 1.37
CA GLY A 6 11.83 -10.53 0.98
C GLY A 6 11.49 -10.40 -0.50
N ALA A 7 12.14 -11.12 -1.43
CA ALA A 7 11.83 -10.98 -2.86
C ALA A 7 10.44 -11.51 -3.20
N LYS A 8 10.07 -12.65 -2.62
CA LYS A 8 8.76 -13.26 -2.86
C LYS A 8 7.64 -12.32 -2.41
N THR A 9 7.78 -11.74 -1.22
CA THR A 9 6.81 -10.79 -0.67
C THR A 9 6.68 -9.57 -1.58
N ILE A 10 7.80 -8.93 -1.94
CA ILE A 10 7.78 -7.74 -2.81
C ILE A 10 7.18 -8.06 -4.18
N ILE A 11 7.52 -9.21 -4.78
CA ILE A 11 6.97 -9.61 -6.09
C ILE A 11 5.48 -9.90 -5.99
N THR A 12 5.02 -10.54 -4.90
CA THR A 12 3.60 -10.82 -4.69
C THR A 12 2.82 -9.52 -4.51
N ALA A 13 3.30 -8.58 -3.69
CA ALA A 13 2.71 -7.26 -3.52
C ALA A 13 2.71 -6.47 -4.86
N PHE A 14 3.82 -6.50 -5.60
CA PHE A 14 3.90 -5.87 -6.92
C PHE A 14 2.82 -6.38 -7.88
N ILE A 15 2.67 -7.70 -7.99
CA ILE A 15 1.67 -8.31 -8.90
C ILE A 15 0.25 -7.98 -8.40
N ALA A 16 -0.01 -8.08 -7.09
CA ALA A 16 -1.32 -7.77 -6.53
C ALA A 16 -1.71 -6.31 -6.81
N ASN A 17 -0.84 -5.35 -6.47
CA ASN A 17 -1.09 -3.92 -6.68
C ASN A 17 -1.22 -3.56 -8.16
N PHE A 18 -0.43 -4.19 -9.02
CA PHE A 18 -0.56 -4.00 -10.47
C PHE A 18 -1.91 -4.49 -10.99
N CYS A 19 -2.37 -5.67 -10.56
CA CYS A 19 -3.69 -6.20 -10.93
C CYS A 19 -4.83 -5.30 -10.40
N ILE A 20 -4.70 -4.79 -9.16
CA ILE A 20 -5.66 -3.85 -8.58
C ILE A 20 -5.70 -2.55 -9.38
N ALA A 21 -4.53 -2.00 -9.75
CA ALA A 21 -4.43 -0.79 -10.56
C ALA A 21 -5.13 -0.94 -11.91
N ILE A 22 -4.91 -2.06 -12.60
CA ILE A 22 -5.57 -2.37 -13.87
C ILE A 22 -7.08 -2.53 -13.70
N ALA A 23 -7.53 -3.23 -12.65
CA ALA A 23 -8.97 -3.40 -12.39
C ALA A 23 -9.66 -2.05 -12.11
N LYS A 24 -9.03 -1.16 -11.33
CA LYS A 24 -9.54 0.19 -11.07
C LYS A 24 -9.55 1.07 -12.32
N LEU A 25 -8.50 0.98 -13.15
CA LEU A 25 -8.43 1.68 -14.44
C LEU A 25 -9.55 1.23 -15.38
N PHE A 26 -9.81 -0.08 -15.43
CA PHE A 26 -10.91 -0.63 -16.21
C PHE A 26 -12.28 -0.16 -15.66
N GLY A 27 -12.42 -0.11 -14.33
CA GLY A 27 -13.57 0.48 -13.66
C GLY A 27 -13.80 1.95 -14.05
N PHE A 28 -12.74 2.74 -14.16
CA PHE A 28 -12.81 4.11 -14.67
C PHE A 28 -13.39 4.17 -16.11
N PHE A 29 -12.89 3.35 -17.02
CA PHE A 29 -13.41 3.33 -18.41
C PHE A 29 -14.87 2.93 -18.50
N ILE A 30 -15.38 2.08 -17.60
CA ILE A 30 -16.79 1.67 -17.57
C ILE A 30 -17.67 2.75 -16.92
N THR A 31 -17.20 3.35 -15.82
CA THR A 31 -18.03 4.24 -14.99
C THR A 31 -17.78 5.72 -15.25
N SER A 32 -16.70 6.08 -15.97
CA SER A 32 -16.20 7.45 -16.15
C SER A 32 -16.01 8.21 -14.82
N SER A 33 -15.87 7.46 -13.71
CA SER A 33 -15.72 8.02 -12.38
C SER A 33 -14.29 8.52 -12.14
N SER A 34 -14.15 9.82 -11.86
CA SER A 34 -12.85 10.41 -11.51
C SER A 34 -12.24 9.80 -10.24
N ALA A 35 -13.07 9.33 -9.30
CA ALA A 35 -12.63 8.61 -8.12
C ALA A 35 -11.93 7.30 -8.49
N MET A 36 -12.47 6.53 -9.44
CA MET A 36 -11.84 5.29 -9.93
C MET A 36 -10.51 5.56 -10.61
N LEU A 37 -10.39 6.66 -11.37
CA LEU A 37 -9.12 7.08 -11.96
C LEU A 37 -8.08 7.42 -10.87
N ALA A 38 -8.48 8.20 -9.89
CA ALA A 38 -7.63 8.58 -8.78
C ALA A 38 -7.14 7.36 -7.98
N GLU A 39 -8.03 6.41 -7.69
CA GLU A 39 -7.72 5.14 -7.04
C GLU A 39 -6.79 4.25 -7.89
N SER A 40 -6.94 4.28 -9.21
CA SER A 40 -6.02 3.60 -10.13
C SER A 40 -4.61 4.19 -10.07
N ILE A 41 -4.50 5.53 -10.11
CA ILE A 41 -3.22 6.24 -10.01
C ILE A 41 -2.53 5.89 -8.68
N HIS A 42 -3.27 5.85 -7.58
CA HIS A 42 -2.74 5.44 -6.27
C HIS A 42 -2.16 4.02 -6.30
N SER A 43 -2.91 3.05 -6.85
CA SER A 43 -2.44 1.67 -6.96
C SER A 43 -1.25 1.50 -7.92
N PHE A 44 -1.13 2.35 -8.94
CA PHE A 44 0.10 2.43 -9.75
C PHE A 44 1.29 3.00 -8.98
N ALA A 45 1.06 3.98 -8.11
CA ALA A 45 2.10 4.50 -7.22
C ALA A 45 2.62 3.41 -6.27
N ASP A 46 1.73 2.62 -5.65
CA ASP A 46 2.08 1.48 -4.80
C ASP A 46 2.88 0.42 -5.58
N THR A 47 2.45 0.11 -6.81
CA THR A 47 3.20 -0.78 -7.71
C THR A 47 4.61 -0.24 -7.98
N SER A 48 4.75 1.08 -8.18
CA SER A 48 6.04 1.73 -8.39
C SER A 48 6.93 1.64 -7.14
N ASN A 49 6.34 1.72 -5.95
CA ASN A 49 7.06 1.56 -4.69
C ASN A 49 7.69 0.16 -4.57
N GLN A 50 6.93 -0.91 -4.89
CA GLN A 50 7.48 -2.26 -4.92
C GLN A 50 8.58 -2.42 -5.98
N ALA A 51 8.45 -1.75 -7.14
CA ALA A 51 9.51 -1.74 -8.16
C ALA A 51 10.80 -1.09 -7.63
N LEU A 52 10.69 0.02 -6.88
CA LEU A 52 11.83 0.69 -6.25
C LEU A 52 12.49 -0.19 -5.18
N LEU A 53 11.71 -0.91 -4.37
CA LEU A 53 12.24 -1.88 -3.40
C LEU A 53 13.00 -3.02 -4.10
N LEU A 54 12.48 -3.55 -5.21
CA LEU A 54 13.17 -4.56 -6.02
C LEU A 54 14.47 -4.02 -6.62
N LEU A 55 14.45 -2.77 -7.09
CA LEU A 55 15.65 -2.08 -7.59
C LEU A 55 16.71 -1.92 -6.50
N GLY A 56 16.32 -1.45 -5.32
CA GLY A 56 17.20 -1.31 -4.16
C GLY A 56 17.84 -2.63 -3.78
N ARG A 57 17.04 -3.70 -3.76
CA ARG A 57 17.52 -5.06 -3.52
C ARG A 57 18.49 -5.55 -4.60
N LYS A 58 18.20 -5.30 -5.87
CA LYS A 58 19.10 -5.68 -6.99
C LYS A 58 20.44 -4.94 -6.87
N ARG A 59 20.39 -3.64 -6.58
CA ARG A 59 21.61 -2.82 -6.43
C ARG A 59 22.45 -3.23 -5.22
N SER A 60 21.81 -3.56 -4.09
CA SER A 60 22.54 -3.97 -2.89
C SER A 60 23.37 -5.25 -3.05
N LYS A 61 23.07 -6.06 -4.06
CA LYS A 61 23.84 -7.29 -4.38
C LYS A 61 25.06 -7.08 -5.25
N LYS A 62 25.33 -5.84 -5.70
CA LYS A 62 26.54 -5.54 -6.47
C LYS A 62 27.80 -5.76 -5.63
N LEU A 63 28.84 -6.28 -6.26
CA LEU A 63 30.12 -6.50 -5.62
C LEU A 63 30.79 -5.18 -5.23
N PRO A 64 31.64 -5.19 -4.19
CA PRO A 64 32.47 -4.03 -3.85
C PRO A 64 33.28 -3.52 -5.04
N SER A 65 33.48 -2.20 -5.11
CA SER A 65 34.33 -1.55 -6.11
C SER A 65 35.38 -0.69 -5.42
N SER A 66 36.35 -0.20 -6.17
CA SER A 66 37.37 0.72 -5.65
C SER A 66 36.77 1.98 -4.99
N GLU A 67 35.67 2.48 -5.51
CA GLU A 67 34.95 3.64 -4.96
C GLU A 67 34.07 3.27 -3.75
N ARG A 68 33.65 2.01 -3.63
CA ARG A 68 32.79 1.49 -2.56
C ARG A 68 33.34 0.17 -2.00
N PRO A 69 34.42 0.21 -1.22
CA PRO A 69 35.07 -1.00 -0.71
C PRO A 69 34.18 -1.88 0.16
N PHE A 70 33.22 -1.28 0.87
CA PHE A 70 32.24 -1.99 1.71
C PHE A 70 31.01 -2.49 0.94
N GLY A 71 30.99 -2.34 -0.41
CA GLY A 71 29.90 -2.75 -1.27
C GLY A 71 28.66 -1.84 -1.18
N PHE A 72 27.55 -2.34 -1.71
CA PHE A 72 26.30 -1.58 -1.91
C PHE A 72 25.18 -1.97 -0.92
N GLY A 73 25.51 -2.67 0.17
CA GLY A 73 24.51 -3.19 1.11
C GLY A 73 23.56 -2.13 1.71
N ARG A 74 24.04 -0.89 1.86
CA ARG A 74 23.26 0.24 2.38
C ARG A 74 22.15 0.73 1.41
N GLU A 75 22.25 0.43 0.13
CA GLU A 75 21.26 0.86 -0.86
C GLU A 75 19.84 0.32 -0.57
N ARG A 76 19.73 -0.84 0.08
CA ARG A 76 18.42 -1.38 0.52
C ARG A 76 17.71 -0.42 1.47
N PHE A 77 18.42 0.11 2.45
CA PHE A 77 17.86 1.03 3.44
C PHE A 77 17.53 2.38 2.82
N PHE A 78 18.37 2.86 1.91
CA PHE A 78 18.12 4.09 1.18
C PHE A 78 16.83 3.99 0.35
N TRP A 79 16.66 2.92 -0.44
CA TRP A 79 15.46 2.74 -1.26
C TRP A 79 14.22 2.49 -0.42
N ALA A 80 14.31 1.76 0.69
CA ALA A 80 13.21 1.60 1.64
C ALA A 80 12.79 2.94 2.27
N PHE A 81 13.74 3.81 2.58
CA PHE A 81 13.47 5.17 3.07
C PHE A 81 12.78 6.03 2.00
N VAL A 82 13.28 6.00 0.75
CA VAL A 82 12.67 6.73 -0.37
C VAL A 82 11.22 6.31 -0.57
N VAL A 83 10.94 5.00 -0.57
CA VAL A 83 9.58 4.47 -0.68
C VAL A 83 8.70 4.98 0.47
N SER A 84 9.17 4.89 1.71
CA SER A 84 8.40 5.37 2.87
C SER A 84 8.11 6.87 2.78
N LEU A 85 9.06 7.67 2.29
CA LEU A 85 8.87 9.11 2.09
C LEU A 85 7.83 9.40 1.00
N VAL A 86 7.88 8.67 -0.12
CA VAL A 86 6.93 8.82 -1.23
C VAL A 86 5.52 8.42 -0.79
N LEU A 87 5.37 7.27 -0.13
CA LEU A 87 4.09 6.82 0.42
C LEU A 87 3.49 7.84 1.38
N PHE A 88 4.29 8.32 2.34
CA PHE A 88 3.83 9.32 3.29
C PHE A 88 3.41 10.62 2.60
N SER A 89 4.25 11.17 1.72
CA SER A 89 4.00 12.48 1.12
C SER A 89 2.85 12.46 0.13
N LEU A 90 2.85 11.52 -0.83
CA LEU A 90 1.84 11.47 -1.88
C LEU A 90 0.53 10.82 -1.40
N GLY A 91 0.63 9.70 -0.67
CA GLY A 91 -0.54 8.97 -0.20
C GLY A 91 -1.38 9.78 0.79
N SER A 92 -0.73 10.38 1.80
CA SER A 92 -1.43 11.18 2.82
C SER A 92 -2.00 12.46 2.25
N MET A 93 -1.24 13.20 1.43
CA MET A 93 -1.72 14.45 0.82
C MET A 93 -2.90 14.20 -0.11
N TYR A 94 -2.81 13.15 -0.93
CA TYR A 94 -3.88 12.79 -1.83
C TYR A 94 -5.15 12.37 -1.06
N ALA A 95 -5.03 11.48 -0.08
CA ALA A 95 -6.16 11.03 0.73
C ALA A 95 -6.81 12.18 1.51
N LEU A 96 -6.01 13.14 2.01
CA LEU A 96 -6.53 14.33 2.69
C LEU A 96 -7.31 15.22 1.72
N TYR A 97 -6.73 15.52 0.56
CA TYR A 97 -7.36 16.35 -0.45
C TYR A 97 -8.70 15.74 -0.92
N GLU A 98 -8.66 14.48 -1.31
CA GLU A 98 -9.84 13.75 -1.81
C GLU A 98 -10.91 13.60 -0.72
N GLY A 99 -10.52 13.27 0.52
CA GLY A 99 -11.43 13.14 1.64
C GLY A 99 -12.14 14.46 1.97
N VAL A 100 -11.41 15.57 2.02
CA VAL A 100 -12.00 16.91 2.24
C VAL A 100 -12.91 17.31 1.07
N HIS A 101 -12.50 17.00 -0.17
CA HIS A 101 -13.30 17.30 -1.35
C HIS A 101 -14.63 16.54 -1.34
N LYS A 102 -14.62 15.24 -1.04
CA LYS A 102 -15.82 14.40 -0.96
C LYS A 102 -16.77 14.80 0.17
N VAL A 103 -16.25 15.27 1.31
CA VAL A 103 -17.09 15.79 2.40
C VAL A 103 -17.75 17.11 2.04
N ARG A 104 -17.04 17.99 1.30
CA ARG A 104 -17.58 19.29 0.87
C ARG A 104 -18.50 19.21 -0.31
N HIS A 105 -18.26 18.27 -1.20
CA HIS A 105 -19.02 18.04 -2.44
C HIS A 105 -19.41 16.57 -2.54
N PRO A 106 -20.39 16.12 -1.72
CA PRO A 106 -20.85 14.74 -1.77
C PRO A 106 -21.48 14.47 -3.13
N HIS A 107 -20.99 13.45 -3.83
CA HIS A 107 -21.59 12.98 -5.07
C HIS A 107 -22.20 11.61 -4.83
N ASP A 108 -23.38 11.38 -5.42
CA ASP A 108 -24.02 10.07 -5.39
C ASP A 108 -23.16 9.05 -6.15
N ILE A 109 -23.08 7.85 -5.61
CA ILE A 109 -22.30 6.75 -6.21
C ILE A 109 -23.18 6.10 -7.28
N ASP A 110 -23.02 6.52 -8.54
CA ASP A 110 -23.86 6.07 -9.67
C ASP A 110 -23.83 4.56 -9.91
N SER A 111 -22.81 3.86 -9.47
CA SER A 111 -22.59 2.44 -9.75
C SER A 111 -22.12 1.67 -8.53
N LEU A 112 -22.90 1.71 -7.45
CA LEU A 112 -22.56 1.11 -6.16
C LEU A 112 -22.12 -0.36 -6.24
N TRP A 113 -22.83 -1.17 -7.02
CA TRP A 113 -22.53 -2.59 -7.15
C TRP A 113 -21.16 -2.83 -7.80
N TRP A 114 -20.77 -2.00 -8.78
CA TRP A 114 -19.45 -2.03 -9.37
C TRP A 114 -18.38 -1.61 -8.37
N ALA A 115 -18.63 -0.53 -7.61
CA ALA A 115 -17.71 -0.08 -6.58
C ALA A 115 -17.47 -1.16 -5.52
N LEU A 116 -18.53 -1.77 -4.98
CA LEU A 116 -18.43 -2.87 -4.00
C LEU A 116 -17.72 -4.11 -4.59
N GLY A 117 -18.02 -4.45 -5.84
CA GLY A 117 -17.36 -5.58 -6.53
C GLY A 117 -15.85 -5.38 -6.68
N ILE A 118 -15.41 -4.18 -7.09
CA ILE A 118 -14.00 -3.84 -7.26
C ILE A 118 -13.31 -3.77 -5.90
N LEU A 119 -13.94 -3.16 -4.88
CA LEU A 119 -13.39 -3.13 -3.52
C LEU A 119 -13.20 -4.54 -2.95
N LEU A 120 -14.19 -5.42 -3.14
CA LEU A 120 -14.09 -6.82 -2.69
C LEU A 120 -12.97 -7.57 -3.41
N PHE A 121 -12.85 -7.39 -4.73
CA PHE A 121 -11.76 -7.97 -5.52
C PHE A 121 -10.39 -7.46 -5.03
N ALA A 122 -10.25 -6.15 -4.83
CA ALA A 122 -9.04 -5.54 -4.29
C ALA A 122 -8.70 -6.09 -2.89
N MET A 123 -9.70 -6.21 -1.99
CA MET A 123 -9.50 -6.79 -0.65
C MET A 123 -9.00 -8.24 -0.70
N ILE A 124 -9.48 -9.05 -1.62
CA ILE A 124 -9.02 -10.45 -1.76
C ILE A 124 -7.54 -10.49 -2.18
N LEU A 125 -7.16 -9.68 -3.17
CA LEU A 125 -5.78 -9.61 -3.64
C LEU A 125 -4.84 -9.07 -2.57
N GLU A 126 -5.26 -7.99 -1.87
CA GLU A 126 -4.48 -7.38 -0.80
C GLU A 126 -4.34 -8.31 0.41
N ALA A 127 -5.41 -9.03 0.78
CA ALA A 127 -5.34 -10.03 1.84
C ALA A 127 -4.39 -11.18 1.48
N TYR A 128 -4.31 -11.58 0.21
CA TYR A 128 -3.35 -12.58 -0.26
C TYR A 128 -1.91 -12.05 -0.19
N ALA A 129 -1.67 -10.81 -0.62
CA ALA A 129 -0.36 -10.15 -0.52
C ALA A 129 0.07 -10.04 0.95
N PHE A 130 -0.79 -9.52 1.81
CA PHE A 130 -0.55 -9.41 3.26
C PHE A 130 -0.27 -10.76 3.92
N LYS A 131 -1.04 -11.80 3.60
CA LYS A 131 -0.78 -13.16 4.09
C LYS A 131 0.61 -13.65 3.70
N THR A 132 1.04 -13.37 2.48
CA THR A 132 2.38 -13.73 2.00
C THR A 132 3.46 -12.96 2.75
N ALA A 133 3.27 -11.64 2.95
CA ALA A 133 4.16 -10.78 3.73
C ALA A 133 4.28 -11.24 5.19
N VAL A 134 3.15 -11.57 5.84
CA VAL A 134 3.12 -12.12 7.20
C VAL A 134 3.85 -13.46 7.27
N GLY A 135 3.61 -14.37 6.33
CA GLY A 135 4.24 -15.68 6.28
C GLY A 135 5.76 -15.58 6.18
N GLU A 136 6.26 -14.76 5.29
CA GLU A 136 7.70 -14.53 5.13
C GLU A 136 8.31 -13.78 6.33
N SER A 137 7.63 -12.74 6.81
CA SER A 137 8.06 -11.99 8.01
C SER A 137 8.11 -12.86 9.26
N ARG A 138 7.18 -13.81 9.41
CA ARG A 138 7.15 -14.77 10.54
C ARG A 138 8.41 -15.63 10.59
N TYR A 139 8.91 -16.05 9.45
CA TYR A 139 10.15 -16.81 9.37
C TYR A 139 11.35 -16.01 9.89
N TYR A 140 11.48 -14.74 9.47
CA TYR A 140 12.58 -13.88 9.90
C TYR A 140 12.40 -13.29 11.30
N LYS A 141 11.17 -13.11 11.76
CA LYS A 141 10.84 -12.64 13.10
C LYS A 141 11.28 -13.64 14.18
N GLY A 142 11.16 -14.94 13.92
CA GLY A 142 11.47 -15.98 14.89
C GLY A 142 10.66 -15.79 16.18
N LYS A 143 11.33 -15.78 17.33
CA LYS A 143 10.71 -15.63 18.66
C LYS A 143 10.48 -14.17 19.09
N HIS A 144 10.94 -13.18 18.32
CA HIS A 144 10.79 -11.76 18.65
C HIS A 144 9.33 -11.30 18.49
N SER A 145 8.94 -10.23 19.22
CA SER A 145 7.64 -9.58 19.01
C SER A 145 7.58 -8.86 17.67
N TRP A 146 6.37 -8.63 17.14
CA TRP A 146 6.17 -7.91 15.88
C TRP A 146 6.76 -6.49 15.91
N GLY A 147 6.56 -5.76 17.02
CA GLY A 147 7.12 -4.41 17.17
C GLY A 147 8.66 -4.39 17.18
N SER A 148 9.30 -5.40 17.82
CA SER A 148 10.75 -5.54 17.77
C SER A 148 11.26 -5.90 16.38
N PHE A 149 10.51 -6.75 15.64
CA PHE A 149 10.85 -7.10 14.25
C PHE A 149 10.78 -5.87 13.35
N ILE A 150 9.69 -5.08 13.43
CA ILE A 150 9.52 -3.86 12.62
C ILE A 150 10.66 -2.87 12.88
N LYS A 151 11.05 -2.67 14.14
CA LYS A 151 12.10 -1.70 14.52
C LYS A 151 13.52 -2.17 14.21
N ARG A 152 13.81 -3.47 14.28
CA ARG A 152 15.17 -4.02 14.27
C ARG A 152 15.46 -4.97 13.12
N SER A 153 14.58 -5.07 12.13
CA SER A 153 14.78 -5.96 11.00
C SER A 153 16.03 -5.61 10.21
N ARG A 154 16.85 -6.64 9.91
CA ARG A 154 17.99 -6.53 9.00
C ARG A 154 17.59 -6.53 7.53
N ILE A 155 16.32 -6.84 7.24
CA ILE A 155 15.74 -6.86 5.90
C ILE A 155 14.66 -5.78 5.89
N PRO A 156 15.00 -4.51 5.58
CA PRO A 156 14.08 -3.38 5.73
C PRO A 156 12.84 -3.46 4.83
N GLU A 157 12.94 -4.19 3.74
CA GLU A 157 11.82 -4.35 2.79
C GLU A 157 10.63 -5.09 3.41
N LEU A 158 10.88 -6.09 4.28
CA LEU A 158 9.79 -6.87 4.88
C LEU A 158 8.87 -6.06 5.80
N PRO A 159 9.38 -5.26 6.76
CA PRO A 159 8.53 -4.38 7.54
C PRO A 159 7.80 -3.32 6.70
N VAL A 160 8.45 -2.78 5.66
CA VAL A 160 7.83 -1.77 4.79
C VAL A 160 6.63 -2.37 4.08
N VAL A 161 6.80 -3.47 3.34
CA VAL A 161 5.70 -4.13 2.61
C VAL A 161 4.63 -4.64 3.58
N LEU A 162 5.01 -5.19 4.73
CA LEU A 162 4.04 -5.67 5.74
C LEU A 162 3.13 -4.55 6.25
N LEU A 163 3.69 -3.37 6.53
CA LEU A 163 2.92 -2.23 7.02
C LEU A 163 2.11 -1.56 5.90
N GLU A 164 2.66 -1.53 4.68
CA GLU A 164 1.99 -1.05 3.49
C GLU A 164 0.74 -1.89 3.18
N ASP A 165 0.88 -3.22 3.04
CA ASP A 165 -0.22 -4.14 2.78
C ASP A 165 -1.26 -4.12 3.92
N PHE A 166 -0.82 -4.02 5.18
CA PHE A 166 -1.73 -3.88 6.32
C PHE A 166 -2.53 -2.58 6.26
N GLY A 167 -1.88 -1.46 5.96
CA GLY A 167 -2.53 -0.15 5.82
C GLY A 167 -3.52 -0.14 4.66
N ALA A 168 -3.13 -0.69 3.51
CA ALA A 168 -3.98 -0.82 2.33
C ALA A 168 -5.22 -1.69 2.62
N LEU A 169 -5.05 -2.84 3.26
CA LEU A 169 -6.15 -3.73 3.64
C LEU A 169 -7.12 -3.05 4.61
N MET A 170 -6.60 -2.33 5.63
CA MET A 170 -7.44 -1.56 6.55
C MET A 170 -8.19 -0.44 5.83
N GLY A 171 -7.53 0.27 4.92
CA GLY A 171 -8.14 1.30 4.09
C GLY A 171 -9.29 0.76 3.25
N LEU A 172 -9.09 -0.38 2.59
CA LEU A 172 -10.13 -1.06 1.80
C LEU A 172 -11.32 -1.50 2.66
N VAL A 173 -11.08 -2.03 3.87
CA VAL A 173 -12.15 -2.39 4.82
C VAL A 173 -12.94 -1.15 5.22
N PHE A 174 -12.28 -0.04 5.58
CA PHE A 174 -12.97 1.20 5.91
C PHE A 174 -13.75 1.76 4.72
N ALA A 175 -13.17 1.77 3.52
CA ALA A 175 -13.86 2.21 2.31
C ALA A 175 -15.12 1.37 2.07
N PHE A 176 -15.00 0.04 2.17
CA PHE A 176 -16.13 -0.87 1.98
C PHE A 176 -17.26 -0.61 2.98
N VAL A 177 -16.93 -0.47 4.27
CA VAL A 177 -17.92 -0.17 5.32
C VAL A 177 -18.57 1.19 5.09
N CYS A 178 -17.79 2.22 4.73
CA CYS A 178 -18.33 3.56 4.50
C CYS A 178 -19.21 3.65 3.27
N VAL A 179 -18.87 2.97 2.17
CA VAL A 179 -19.71 2.85 0.98
C VAL A 179 -21.03 2.14 1.31
N LEU A 180 -20.96 1.09 2.14
CA LEU A 180 -22.15 0.38 2.60
C LEU A 180 -23.05 1.27 3.48
N LEU A 181 -22.45 2.03 4.41
CA LEU A 181 -23.16 3.00 5.26
C LEU A 181 -23.78 4.12 4.43
N ALA A 182 -23.06 4.66 3.43
CA ALA A 182 -23.61 5.65 2.51
C ALA A 182 -24.89 5.17 1.86
N LYS A 183 -24.92 3.89 1.44
CA LYS A 183 -26.11 3.27 0.86
C LYS A 183 -27.25 3.13 1.86
N ILE A 184 -26.97 2.60 3.06
CA ILE A 184 -28.02 2.31 4.06
C ILE A 184 -28.64 3.62 4.58
N THR A 185 -27.82 4.66 4.77
CA THR A 185 -28.25 5.95 5.33
C THR A 185 -28.72 6.94 4.28
N GLY A 186 -28.45 6.68 2.98
CA GLY A 186 -28.72 7.63 1.90
C GLY A 186 -27.87 8.91 1.97
N ASN A 187 -26.74 8.88 2.72
CA ASN A 187 -25.91 10.05 2.94
C ASN A 187 -24.48 9.82 2.40
N ALA A 188 -24.17 10.49 1.28
CA ALA A 188 -22.88 10.36 0.59
C ALA A 188 -21.67 10.89 1.41
N VAL A 189 -21.89 11.61 2.51
CA VAL A 189 -20.82 12.09 3.40
C VAL A 189 -20.01 10.92 3.98
N TRP A 190 -20.60 9.74 4.16
CA TRP A 190 -19.91 8.55 4.66
C TRP A 190 -18.75 8.12 3.77
N ASP A 191 -18.84 8.31 2.45
CA ASP A 191 -17.72 8.01 1.52
C ASP A 191 -16.51 8.94 1.77
N GLY A 192 -16.77 10.23 2.02
CA GLY A 192 -15.73 11.18 2.43
C GLY A 192 -15.10 10.86 3.78
N VAL A 193 -15.90 10.42 4.77
CA VAL A 193 -15.41 9.99 6.08
C VAL A 193 -14.50 8.76 5.94
N GLY A 194 -14.85 7.81 5.07
CA GLY A 194 -14.00 6.65 4.75
C GLY A 194 -12.63 7.07 4.22
N THR A 195 -12.61 7.99 3.26
CA THR A 195 -11.36 8.52 2.67
C THR A 195 -10.50 9.26 3.69
N LEU A 196 -11.09 10.07 4.56
CA LEU A 196 -10.37 10.74 5.66
C LEU A 196 -9.81 9.76 6.70
N SER A 197 -10.51 8.68 6.99
CA SER A 197 -10.02 7.62 7.89
C SER A 197 -8.76 6.95 7.35
N ILE A 198 -8.68 6.75 6.04
CA ILE A 198 -7.48 6.25 5.35
C ILE A 198 -6.33 7.25 5.52
N CYS A 199 -6.58 8.55 5.35
CA CYS A 199 -5.58 9.60 5.59
C CYS A 199 -4.98 9.49 6.98
N LEU A 200 -5.80 9.31 8.02
CA LEU A 200 -5.32 9.17 9.40
C LEU A 200 -4.46 7.91 9.61
N LEU A 201 -4.75 6.81 8.93
CA LEU A 201 -3.92 5.60 8.97
C LEU A 201 -2.52 5.86 8.39
N TYR A 202 -2.43 6.59 7.30
CA TYR A 202 -1.14 6.91 6.67
C TYR A 202 -0.35 7.99 7.42
N THR A 203 -1.02 8.86 8.17
CA THR A 203 -0.36 9.92 8.97
C THR A 203 -0.01 9.48 10.38
N SER A 204 -0.40 8.28 10.82
CA SER A 204 -0.02 7.76 12.12
C SER A 204 1.50 7.68 12.24
N PRO A 205 2.11 8.13 13.37
CA PRO A 205 3.55 8.14 13.55
C PRO A 205 4.11 6.74 13.38
N SER A 206 5.17 6.66 12.55
CA SER A 206 5.87 5.40 12.33
C SER A 206 6.46 4.90 13.66
N PRO A 207 6.42 3.59 13.94
CA PRO A 207 7.09 3.03 15.12
C PRO A 207 8.61 3.26 15.16
N ARG A 208 9.17 4.00 14.21
CA ARG A 208 10.60 4.34 14.10
C ARG A 208 10.96 5.74 14.61
N ASP A 209 9.97 6.54 14.98
CA ASP A 209 10.18 7.89 15.54
C ASP A 209 10.41 7.84 17.05
#